data_56640817ddfd85c5ffd861410efcbf02
#
_entry.id   56640817ddfd85c5ffd861410efcbf02
#
_cell.length_a   1.000
_cell.length_b   1.000
_cell.length_c   1.000
_cell.angle_alpha   90.00
_cell.angle_beta   90.00
_cell.angle_gamma   90.00
#
_symmetry.space_group_name_H-M   'P 1'
#
loop_
_entity.id
_entity.type
_entity.pdbx_description
1 polymer ?
#
loop_
_entity_poly.entity_id
_entity_poly.type
_entity_poly.pdbx_seq_one_letter_code
_entity_poly.pdbx_strand_id
1 'polypeptide(L)'
;SQSLYYHFIYRVTAENPTLQIVIVAGNHDSAARLEAPLPLLQAMRTEVRGVVRKSDDGEIDYDHLTVELKNRDGEVELLCMAVPFLRQGDYPTVPTEGNPYAEGVRELYTQLLQRLWKRRKENQSILAIGHLQAIGSEIAEKDYSERTVIGGLECVSPDAFSEQIAYTALGHIHKAQRVSGRENVRYAGSPIPMSFAEKHYHHGVVEVTFDGGCAVDIMRVECPRLIPLMSVPNGEPASPEIVLEILKELPVTEGAEPYLEVKVLLDEPCLLYTSDA
;
A
#
# COMPACT_ATOMS: atom_id res chain seq x y z
N SER A 1 -7.93 15.89 3.09
CA SER A 1 -7.54 14.47 3.14
C SER A 1 -8.11 13.73 4.34
N GLN A 2 -7.91 14.19 5.59
CA GLN A 2 -8.43 13.50 6.79
C GLN A 2 -9.96 13.38 6.79
N SER A 3 -10.68 14.43 6.41
CA SER A 3 -12.14 14.41 6.26
C SER A 3 -12.59 13.37 5.23
N LEU A 4 -11.89 13.27 4.09
CA LEU A 4 -12.19 12.29 3.06
C LEU A 4 -11.99 10.85 3.56
N TYR A 5 -10.93 10.59 4.32
CA TYR A 5 -10.64 9.31 4.93
C TYR A 5 -11.78 8.83 5.85
N TYR A 6 -12.22 9.67 6.79
CA TYR A 6 -13.32 9.31 7.68
C TYR A 6 -14.67 9.23 6.96
N HIS A 7 -14.90 10.08 5.97
CA HIS A 7 -16.11 10.03 5.16
C HIS A 7 -16.18 8.72 4.34
N PHE A 8 -15.06 8.29 3.80
CA PHE A 8 -14.96 7.01 3.09
C PHE A 8 -15.31 5.84 4.02
N ILE A 9 -14.66 5.73 5.19
CA ILE A 9 -14.92 4.65 6.16
C ILE A 9 -16.40 4.65 6.56
N TYR A 10 -16.93 5.83 6.90
CA TYR A 10 -18.34 5.97 7.29
C TYR A 10 -19.28 5.49 6.18
N ARG A 11 -19.09 5.95 4.96
CA ARG A 11 -19.97 5.56 3.85
C ARG A 11 -19.91 4.06 3.55
N VAL A 12 -18.73 3.50 3.45
CA VAL A 12 -18.53 2.10 3.09
C VAL A 12 -19.14 1.17 4.16
N THR A 13 -18.96 1.50 5.45
CA THR A 13 -19.53 0.71 6.55
C THR A 13 -21.04 0.94 6.74
N ALA A 14 -21.56 2.11 6.39
CA ALA A 14 -23.00 2.37 6.39
C ALA A 14 -23.73 1.64 5.26
N GLU A 15 -23.15 1.61 4.04
CA GLU A 15 -23.70 0.91 2.89
C GLU A 15 -23.58 -0.62 3.04
N ASN A 16 -22.54 -1.11 3.72
CA ASN A 16 -22.34 -2.52 4.02
C ASN A 16 -22.07 -2.77 5.50
N PRO A 17 -23.10 -2.95 6.32
CA PRO A 17 -22.98 -3.09 7.78
C PRO A 17 -22.21 -4.32 8.25
N THR A 18 -21.96 -5.32 7.41
CA THR A 18 -21.17 -6.51 7.75
C THR A 18 -19.70 -6.36 7.38
N LEU A 19 -19.34 -5.32 6.64
CA LEU A 19 -17.96 -5.07 6.23
C LEU A 19 -17.05 -4.84 7.44
N GLN A 20 -15.90 -5.47 7.40
CA GLN A 20 -14.81 -5.24 8.33
C GLN A 20 -13.63 -4.62 7.57
N ILE A 21 -13.02 -3.59 8.14
CA ILE A 21 -11.92 -2.87 7.53
C ILE A 21 -10.67 -3.05 8.39
N VAL A 22 -9.54 -3.40 7.78
CA VAL A 22 -8.24 -3.42 8.44
C VAL A 22 -7.31 -2.45 7.72
N ILE A 23 -6.73 -1.54 8.49
CA ILE A 23 -5.85 -0.48 7.98
C ILE A 23 -4.51 -0.59 8.69
N VAL A 24 -3.43 -0.58 7.92
CA VAL A 24 -2.06 -0.46 8.44
C VAL A 24 -1.45 0.86 8.00
N ALA A 25 -0.64 1.47 8.88
CA ALA A 25 0.07 2.69 8.55
C ALA A 25 1.17 2.44 7.53
N GLY A 26 1.30 3.33 6.55
CA GLY A 26 2.43 3.41 5.64
C GLY A 26 3.56 4.31 6.16
N ASN A 27 4.65 4.39 5.39
CA ASN A 27 5.84 5.20 5.74
C ASN A 27 5.58 6.71 5.74
N HIS A 28 4.55 7.17 5.02
CA HIS A 28 4.14 8.58 4.97
C HIS A 28 3.08 8.94 6.02
N ASP A 29 2.53 7.95 6.73
CA ASP A 29 1.48 8.19 7.70
C ASP A 29 2.02 8.63 9.06
N SER A 30 1.21 9.44 9.74
CA SER A 30 1.35 9.65 11.19
C SER A 30 0.60 8.54 11.92
N ALA A 31 1.32 7.52 12.36
CA ALA A 31 0.76 6.35 13.04
C ALA A 31 -0.13 6.72 14.24
N ALA A 32 0.35 7.65 15.10
CA ALA A 32 -0.41 8.12 16.25
C ALA A 32 -1.70 8.84 15.84
N ARG A 33 -1.70 9.58 14.72
CA ARG A 33 -2.90 10.25 14.22
C ARG A 33 -3.91 9.25 13.62
N LEU A 34 -3.44 8.18 13.01
CA LEU A 34 -4.31 7.12 12.51
C LEU A 34 -4.96 6.32 13.66
N GLU A 35 -4.23 6.05 14.74
CA GLU A 35 -4.76 5.31 15.90
C GLU A 35 -5.58 6.16 16.87
N ALA A 36 -5.42 7.48 16.89
CA ALA A 36 -6.13 8.35 17.83
C ALA A 36 -7.66 8.12 17.89
N PRO A 37 -8.38 7.95 16.78
CA PRO A 37 -9.82 7.70 16.79
C PRO A 37 -10.19 6.20 16.87
N LEU A 38 -9.25 5.31 17.22
CA LEU A 38 -9.45 3.85 17.19
C LEU A 38 -10.76 3.39 17.88
N PRO A 39 -11.16 3.89 19.06
CA PRO A 39 -12.43 3.47 19.70
C PRO A 39 -13.66 3.78 18.84
N LEU A 40 -13.64 4.89 18.09
CA LEU A 40 -14.72 5.25 17.17
C LEU A 40 -14.69 4.39 15.90
N LEU A 41 -13.51 4.10 15.39
CA LEU A 41 -13.33 3.26 14.21
C LEU A 41 -13.74 1.81 14.50
N GLN A 42 -13.43 1.30 15.67
CA GLN A 42 -13.84 -0.05 16.09
C GLN A 42 -15.38 -0.18 16.20
N ALA A 43 -16.08 0.88 16.60
CA ALA A 43 -17.55 0.90 16.56
C ALA A 43 -18.08 0.78 15.11
N MET A 44 -17.28 1.14 14.12
CA MET A 44 -17.55 0.95 12.69
C MET A 44 -16.84 -0.29 12.11
N ARG A 45 -16.49 -1.26 12.94
CA ARG A 45 -15.76 -2.49 12.52
C ARG A 45 -14.48 -2.23 11.74
N THR A 46 -13.80 -1.16 12.07
CA THR A 46 -12.53 -0.77 11.44
C THR A 46 -11.41 -0.89 12.44
N GLU A 47 -10.46 -1.77 12.15
CA GLU A 47 -9.24 -1.97 12.92
C GLU A 47 -8.09 -1.21 12.27
N VAL A 48 -7.30 -0.51 13.08
CA VAL A 48 -6.13 0.24 12.62
C VAL A 48 -4.90 -0.22 13.38
N ARG A 49 -3.82 -0.46 12.63
CA ARG A 49 -2.50 -0.75 13.19
C ARG A 49 -1.53 0.29 12.69
N GLY A 50 -1.25 1.27 13.52
CA GLY A 50 -0.33 2.38 13.21
C GLY A 50 1.09 2.07 13.64
N VAL A 51 1.25 1.41 14.79
CA VAL A 51 2.53 1.10 15.41
C VAL A 51 2.62 -0.36 15.84
N VAL A 52 3.84 -0.85 15.96
CA VAL A 52 4.12 -2.10 16.68
C VAL A 52 4.16 -1.78 18.16
N ARG A 53 3.25 -2.34 18.93
CA ARG A 53 3.23 -2.20 20.39
C ARG A 53 4.21 -3.16 21.05
N LYS A 54 4.71 -2.74 22.19
CA LYS A 54 5.59 -3.57 23.03
C LYS A 54 5.05 -3.61 24.45
N SER A 55 5.28 -4.74 25.12
CA SER A 55 5.09 -4.86 26.56
C SER A 55 6.10 -4.03 27.35
N ASP A 56 5.89 -3.92 28.65
CA ASP A 56 6.82 -3.23 29.56
C ASP A 56 8.22 -3.86 29.57
N ASP A 57 8.32 -5.13 29.24
CA ASP A 57 9.59 -5.88 29.10
C ASP A 57 10.27 -5.66 27.73
N GLY A 58 9.66 -4.86 26.84
CA GLY A 58 10.17 -4.54 25.52
C GLY A 58 9.86 -5.59 24.44
N GLU A 59 9.11 -6.65 24.77
CA GLU A 59 8.70 -7.68 23.83
C GLU A 59 7.57 -7.19 22.91
N ILE A 60 7.58 -7.63 21.66
CA ILE A 60 6.56 -7.27 20.67
C ILE A 60 5.21 -7.89 21.05
N ASP A 61 4.18 -7.06 21.07
CA ASP A 61 2.78 -7.51 21.24
C ASP A 61 2.24 -8.04 19.90
N TYR A 62 2.44 -9.32 19.67
CA TYR A 62 1.97 -10.01 18.48
C TYR A 62 0.45 -10.16 18.41
N ASP A 63 -0.23 -10.15 19.55
CA ASP A 63 -1.70 -10.19 19.58
C ASP A 63 -2.28 -8.89 19.07
N HIS A 64 -1.64 -7.76 19.36
CA HIS A 64 -2.00 -6.48 18.77
C HIS A 64 -1.86 -6.46 17.23
N LEU A 65 -0.90 -7.17 16.66
CA LEU A 65 -0.70 -7.29 15.21
C LEU A 65 -1.66 -8.29 14.54
N THR A 66 -2.55 -8.90 15.32
CA THR A 66 -3.52 -9.87 14.81
C THR A 66 -4.92 -9.29 14.79
N VAL A 67 -5.65 -9.53 13.69
CA VAL A 67 -7.07 -9.17 13.56
C VAL A 67 -7.85 -10.41 13.11
N GLU A 68 -8.91 -10.73 13.82
CA GLU A 68 -9.83 -11.80 13.44
C GLU A 68 -10.93 -11.23 12.53
N LEU A 69 -11.03 -11.78 11.32
CA LEU A 69 -12.06 -11.40 10.37
C LEU A 69 -13.15 -12.48 10.32
N LYS A 70 -14.38 -12.02 10.39
CA LYS A 70 -15.56 -12.87 10.51
C LYS A 70 -16.34 -12.90 9.21
N ASN A 71 -16.91 -14.05 8.91
CA ASN A 71 -17.88 -14.21 7.84
C ASN A 71 -19.25 -13.58 8.22
N ARG A 72 -20.23 -13.70 7.34
CA ARG A 72 -21.59 -13.16 7.54
C ARG A 72 -22.32 -13.79 8.73
N ASP A 73 -21.95 -15.01 9.09
CA ASP A 73 -22.54 -15.76 10.21
C ASP A 73 -21.86 -15.40 11.56
N GLY A 74 -20.84 -14.54 11.53
CA GLY A 74 -20.10 -14.10 12.70
C GLY A 74 -18.98 -15.04 13.14
N GLU A 75 -18.70 -16.08 12.36
CA GLU A 75 -17.60 -17.02 12.61
C GLU A 75 -16.28 -16.47 12.06
N VAL A 76 -15.19 -16.66 12.83
CA VAL A 76 -13.85 -16.26 12.40
C VAL A 76 -13.40 -17.16 11.26
N GLU A 77 -13.21 -16.58 10.08
CA GLU A 77 -12.78 -17.26 8.86
C GLU A 77 -11.32 -16.95 8.49
N LEU A 78 -10.88 -15.70 8.75
CA LEU A 78 -9.52 -15.27 8.45
C LEU A 78 -8.81 -14.75 9.71
N LEU A 79 -7.57 -15.16 9.89
CA LEU A 79 -6.63 -14.59 10.84
C LEU A 79 -5.69 -13.65 10.10
N CYS A 80 -5.84 -12.36 10.31
CA CYS A 80 -5.09 -11.34 9.59
C CYS A 80 -3.86 -10.89 10.39
N MET A 81 -2.69 -11.02 9.80
CA MET A 81 -1.44 -10.42 10.25
C MET A 81 -1.42 -8.96 9.74
N ALA A 82 -1.77 -8.00 10.59
CA ALA A 82 -1.85 -6.59 10.24
C ALA A 82 -0.57 -5.85 10.66
N VAL A 83 0.42 -5.83 9.78
CA VAL A 83 1.76 -5.30 10.06
C VAL A 83 1.90 -3.92 9.43
N PRO A 84 2.05 -2.83 10.23
CA PRO A 84 2.30 -1.49 9.71
C PRO A 84 3.71 -1.36 9.12
N PHE A 85 4.02 -0.20 8.53
CA PHE A 85 5.39 0.13 8.15
C PHE A 85 6.32 0.06 9.37
N LEU A 86 7.37 -0.74 9.24
CA LEU A 86 8.30 -1.04 10.33
C LEU A 86 9.50 -0.09 10.32
N ARG A 87 9.76 0.54 11.45
CA ARG A 87 10.94 1.36 11.71
C ARG A 87 11.96 0.58 12.53
N GLN A 88 13.15 1.12 12.65
CA GLN A 88 14.14 0.54 13.54
C GLN A 88 13.58 0.41 14.96
N GLY A 89 13.67 -0.80 15.50
CA GLY A 89 13.12 -1.15 16.80
C GLY A 89 11.73 -1.77 16.77
N ASP A 90 11.01 -1.76 15.65
CA ASP A 90 9.67 -2.34 15.52
C ASP A 90 9.69 -3.85 15.23
N TYR A 91 10.85 -4.42 14.98
CA TYR A 91 11.05 -5.84 14.65
C TYR A 91 12.11 -6.48 15.56
N PRO A 92 12.15 -7.83 15.66
CA PRO A 92 13.15 -8.53 16.44
C PRO A 92 14.57 -8.27 15.93
N THR A 93 15.51 -8.14 16.85
CA THR A 93 16.94 -8.10 16.49
C THR A 93 17.43 -9.52 16.23
N VAL A 94 17.92 -9.77 15.02
CA VAL A 94 18.46 -11.07 14.60
C VAL A 94 19.94 -10.92 14.34
N PRO A 95 20.80 -11.76 14.94
CA PRO A 95 22.22 -11.81 14.57
C PRO A 95 22.34 -12.23 13.09
N THR A 96 22.96 -11.39 12.26
CA THR A 96 23.10 -11.65 10.83
C THR A 96 24.32 -10.93 10.27
N GLU A 97 24.94 -11.54 9.24
CA GLU A 97 25.93 -10.89 8.38
C GLU A 97 25.27 -10.15 7.20
N GLY A 98 23.96 -10.36 7.01
CA GLY A 98 23.16 -9.74 5.96
C GLY A 98 22.55 -8.40 6.39
N ASN A 99 21.38 -8.08 5.81
CA ASN A 99 20.63 -6.87 6.11
C ASN A 99 19.79 -7.05 7.40
N PRO A 100 20.14 -6.36 8.52
CA PRO A 100 19.42 -6.54 9.79
C PRO A 100 17.93 -6.17 9.71
N TYR A 101 17.57 -5.19 8.87
CA TYR A 101 16.17 -4.84 8.63
C TYR A 101 15.40 -5.99 7.97
N ALA A 102 15.91 -6.50 6.86
CA ALA A 102 15.25 -7.58 6.12
C ALA A 102 15.09 -8.85 6.96
N GLU A 103 16.14 -9.22 7.72
CA GLU A 103 16.10 -10.37 8.61
C GLU A 103 15.17 -10.17 9.80
N GLY A 104 15.15 -8.98 10.39
CA GLY A 104 14.25 -8.64 11.49
C GLY A 104 12.78 -8.64 11.04
N VAL A 105 12.49 -8.12 9.86
CA VAL A 105 11.13 -8.16 9.27
C VAL A 105 10.72 -9.61 8.98
N ARG A 106 11.60 -10.40 8.38
CA ARG A 106 11.35 -11.84 8.13
C ARG A 106 11.05 -12.58 9.43
N GLU A 107 11.82 -12.32 10.48
CA GLU A 107 11.61 -12.95 11.78
C GLU A 107 10.28 -12.53 12.41
N LEU A 108 9.89 -11.25 12.31
CA LEU A 108 8.59 -10.78 12.80
C LEU A 108 7.44 -11.52 12.13
N TYR A 109 7.43 -11.61 10.78
CA TYR A 109 6.40 -12.37 10.05
C TYR A 109 6.43 -13.86 10.41
N THR A 110 7.60 -14.45 10.58
CA THR A 110 7.76 -15.85 10.98
C THR A 110 7.16 -16.12 12.36
N GLN A 111 7.50 -15.30 13.35
CA GLN A 111 6.98 -15.45 14.71
C GLN A 111 5.48 -15.22 14.79
N LEU A 112 4.97 -14.22 14.07
CA LEU A 112 3.54 -13.95 14.00
C LEU A 112 2.78 -15.11 13.35
N LEU A 113 3.28 -15.61 12.22
CA LEU A 113 2.72 -16.78 11.55
C LEU A 113 2.68 -18.02 12.46
N GLN A 114 3.79 -18.31 13.17
CA GLN A 114 3.84 -19.46 14.08
C GLN A 114 2.80 -19.38 15.20
N ARG A 115 2.55 -18.18 15.72
CA ARG A 115 1.52 -17.95 16.74
C ARG A 115 0.13 -18.20 16.18
N LEU A 116 -0.17 -17.66 15.01
CA LEU A 116 -1.47 -17.83 14.35
C LEU A 116 -1.68 -19.28 13.92
N TRP A 117 -0.65 -19.94 13.41
CA TRP A 117 -0.72 -21.33 12.99
C TRP A 117 -1.10 -22.27 14.12
N LYS A 118 -0.60 -22.03 15.34
CA LYS A 118 -0.93 -22.84 16.53
C LYS A 118 -2.38 -22.66 17.00
N ARG A 119 -2.98 -21.47 16.75
CA ARG A 119 -4.34 -21.15 17.24
C ARG A 119 -5.41 -21.25 16.14
N ARG A 120 -5.01 -21.36 14.86
CA ARG A 120 -5.96 -21.46 13.78
C ARG A 120 -6.72 -22.77 13.79
N LYS A 121 -7.98 -22.74 13.36
CA LYS A 121 -8.81 -23.92 13.08
C LYS A 121 -8.59 -24.36 11.63
N GLU A 122 -8.97 -25.60 11.32
CA GLU A 122 -8.72 -26.22 10.02
C GLU A 122 -9.31 -25.43 8.84
N ASN A 123 -10.50 -24.85 9.03
CA ASN A 123 -11.22 -24.07 8.03
C ASN A 123 -10.88 -22.57 8.00
N GLN A 124 -9.87 -22.13 8.76
CA GLN A 124 -9.45 -20.75 8.80
C GLN A 124 -8.23 -20.51 7.89
N SER A 125 -8.19 -19.38 7.20
CA SER A 125 -7.03 -18.92 6.44
C SER A 125 -6.20 -17.91 7.22
N ILE A 126 -4.92 -17.83 6.89
CA ILE A 126 -4.04 -16.76 7.35
C ILE A 126 -3.83 -15.79 6.18
N LEU A 127 -4.16 -14.53 6.43
CA LEU A 127 -3.93 -13.38 5.54
C LEU A 127 -2.83 -12.52 6.14
N ALA A 128 -1.95 -11.96 5.32
CA ALA A 128 -1.01 -10.92 5.75
C ALA A 128 -1.30 -9.61 5.04
N ILE A 129 -1.20 -8.51 5.78
CA ILE A 129 -1.19 -7.15 5.26
C ILE A 129 0.12 -6.51 5.71
N GLY A 130 0.83 -5.85 4.78
CA GLY A 130 2.08 -5.17 5.11
C GLY A 130 2.31 -3.92 4.28
N HIS A 131 3.19 -3.04 4.77
CA HIS A 131 3.63 -1.87 4.04
C HIS A 131 5.15 -1.82 4.03
N LEU A 132 5.76 -2.29 2.95
CA LEU A 132 7.21 -2.43 2.80
C LEU A 132 7.60 -2.57 1.32
N GLN A 133 8.89 -2.43 1.02
CA GLN A 133 9.44 -2.73 -0.29
C GLN A 133 9.95 -4.18 -0.31
N ALA A 134 9.42 -5.00 -1.24
CA ALA A 134 9.90 -6.35 -1.47
C ALA A 134 10.91 -6.39 -2.62
N ILE A 135 11.93 -7.25 -2.53
CA ILE A 135 12.91 -7.48 -3.61
C ILE A 135 12.18 -8.00 -4.84
N GLY A 136 12.56 -7.49 -6.03
CA GLY A 136 11.95 -7.87 -7.30
C GLY A 136 10.65 -7.13 -7.62
N SER A 137 10.33 -6.07 -6.86
CA SER A 137 9.27 -5.14 -7.21
C SER A 137 9.75 -4.15 -8.27
N GLU A 138 8.88 -3.83 -9.24
CA GLU A 138 9.13 -2.83 -10.25
C GLU A 138 8.68 -1.46 -9.76
N ILE A 139 9.55 -0.47 -9.85
CA ILE A 139 9.30 0.93 -9.51
C ILE A 139 9.53 1.77 -10.76
N ALA A 140 8.75 2.81 -10.98
CA ALA A 140 9.02 3.73 -12.08
C ALA A 140 10.32 4.50 -11.83
N GLU A 141 11.23 4.50 -12.81
CA GLU A 141 12.55 5.16 -12.69
C GLU A 141 12.49 6.67 -12.34
N LYS A 142 11.35 7.32 -12.60
CA LYS A 142 11.12 8.76 -12.38
C LYS A 142 10.05 9.02 -11.32
N ASP A 143 9.66 8.02 -10.55
CA ASP A 143 8.66 8.20 -9.53
C ASP A 143 9.29 8.63 -8.20
N TYR A 144 9.36 9.95 -8.00
CA TYR A 144 9.85 10.54 -6.75
C TYR A 144 8.85 10.41 -5.58
N SER A 145 7.62 9.95 -5.83
CA SER A 145 6.62 9.73 -4.79
C SER A 145 6.89 8.47 -3.98
N GLU A 146 7.52 7.48 -4.60
CA GLU A 146 8.03 6.29 -3.93
C GLU A 146 9.45 6.59 -3.46
N ARG A 147 9.64 6.81 -2.16
CA ARG A 147 10.99 6.95 -1.59
C ARG A 147 11.71 5.60 -1.71
N THR A 148 12.42 5.43 -2.80
CA THR A 148 13.44 4.38 -2.90
C THR A 148 14.56 4.72 -1.93
N VAL A 149 14.77 3.90 -0.93
CA VAL A 149 15.97 4.01 -0.11
C VAL A 149 17.17 3.69 -1.00
N ILE A 150 18.04 4.69 -1.13
CA ILE A 150 19.27 4.58 -1.93
C ILE A 150 20.08 3.39 -1.39
N GLY A 151 20.30 2.39 -2.23
CA GLY A 151 21.12 1.21 -1.89
C GLY A 151 20.36 -0.06 -1.54
N GLY A 152 19.03 -0.09 -1.61
CA GLY A 152 18.24 -1.33 -1.39
C GLY A 152 18.28 -1.87 0.04
N LEU A 153 18.71 -1.07 1.00
CA LEU A 153 18.92 -1.48 2.40
C LEU A 153 17.63 -1.81 3.15
N GLU A 154 16.48 -1.40 2.65
CA GLU A 154 15.16 -1.66 3.26
C GLU A 154 14.29 -2.64 2.44
N CYS A 155 14.88 -3.36 1.48
CA CYS A 155 14.16 -4.35 0.71
C CYS A 155 14.08 -5.69 1.45
N VAL A 156 12.88 -6.24 1.51
CA VAL A 156 12.59 -7.54 2.16
C VAL A 156 12.51 -8.63 1.11
N SER A 157 13.15 -9.79 1.39
CA SER A 157 13.02 -10.95 0.51
C SER A 157 11.56 -11.45 0.50
N PRO A 158 11.02 -11.84 -0.67
CA PRO A 158 9.71 -12.50 -0.76
C PRO A 158 9.58 -13.76 0.11
N ASP A 159 10.70 -14.38 0.49
CA ASP A 159 10.75 -15.54 1.39
C ASP A 159 10.29 -15.22 2.83
N ALA A 160 10.20 -13.95 3.19
CA ALA A 160 9.59 -13.51 4.44
C ALA A 160 8.09 -13.90 4.51
N PHE A 161 7.45 -14.08 3.36
CA PHE A 161 6.04 -14.48 3.26
C PHE A 161 5.94 -15.97 2.96
N SER A 162 5.76 -16.77 4.02
CA SER A 162 5.61 -18.23 3.92
C SER A 162 4.45 -18.62 3.00
N GLU A 163 4.56 -19.77 2.34
CA GLU A 163 3.48 -20.40 1.56
C GLU A 163 2.26 -20.80 2.40
N GLN A 164 2.41 -20.85 3.72
CA GLN A 164 1.30 -21.07 4.66
C GLN A 164 0.38 -19.85 4.80
N ILE A 165 0.79 -18.69 4.28
CA ILE A 165 -0.05 -17.50 4.20
C ILE A 165 -0.86 -17.60 2.90
N ALA A 166 -2.17 -17.69 3.02
CA ALA A 166 -3.05 -17.87 1.87
C ALA A 166 -2.98 -16.69 0.90
N TYR A 167 -2.85 -15.47 1.43
CA TYR A 167 -2.66 -14.26 0.63
C TYR A 167 -1.89 -13.19 1.42
N THR A 168 -1.00 -12.47 0.73
CA THR A 168 -0.27 -11.32 1.28
C THR A 168 -0.57 -10.06 0.46
N ALA A 169 -1.25 -9.11 1.08
CA ALA A 169 -1.55 -7.80 0.52
C ALA A 169 -0.50 -6.78 0.94
N LEU A 170 0.26 -6.26 -0.01
CA LEU A 170 1.31 -5.28 0.25
C LEU A 170 0.91 -3.88 -0.24
N GLY A 171 1.22 -2.87 0.57
CA GLY A 171 1.26 -1.47 0.21
C GLY A 171 2.70 -0.98 0.05
N HIS A 172 2.88 0.27 -0.33
CA HIS A 172 4.11 1.00 -0.61
C HIS A 172 4.34 1.21 -2.11
N ILE A 173 4.32 0.16 -2.92
CA ILE A 173 4.53 0.27 -4.37
C ILE A 173 3.21 0.58 -5.07
N HIS A 174 3.18 1.69 -5.83
CA HIS A 174 1.97 2.19 -6.49
C HIS A 174 1.61 1.42 -7.76
N LYS A 175 2.56 0.70 -8.36
CA LYS A 175 2.31 -0.18 -9.51
C LYS A 175 1.76 -1.52 -9.05
N ALA A 176 0.53 -1.84 -9.45
CA ALA A 176 -0.07 -3.14 -9.15
C ALA A 176 0.73 -4.27 -9.79
N GLN A 177 1.22 -5.21 -8.98
CA GLN A 177 2.11 -6.27 -9.43
C GLN A 177 2.17 -7.47 -8.46
N ARG A 178 2.61 -8.60 -8.98
CA ARG A 178 3.02 -9.77 -8.20
C ARG A 178 4.46 -9.63 -7.76
N VAL A 179 4.77 -10.07 -6.55
CA VAL A 179 6.14 -10.09 -6.04
C VAL A 179 6.81 -11.39 -6.46
N SER A 180 7.91 -11.29 -7.18
CA SER A 180 8.68 -12.44 -7.69
C SER A 180 7.81 -13.51 -8.38
N GLY A 181 6.77 -13.09 -9.10
CA GLY A 181 5.85 -13.97 -9.83
C GLY A 181 4.85 -14.75 -8.96
N ARG A 182 4.84 -14.56 -7.63
CA ARG A 182 3.91 -15.25 -6.73
C ARG A 182 2.50 -14.69 -6.85
N GLU A 183 1.53 -15.56 -7.12
CA GLU A 183 0.12 -15.18 -7.28
C GLU A 183 -0.48 -14.62 -6.00
N ASN A 184 -0.08 -15.19 -4.86
CA ASN A 184 -0.62 -14.88 -3.54
C ASN A 184 0.15 -13.79 -2.80
N VAL A 185 1.17 -13.15 -3.39
CA VAL A 185 1.91 -12.02 -2.78
C VAL A 185 1.89 -10.85 -3.76
N ARG A 186 1.10 -9.82 -3.45
CA ARG A 186 0.83 -8.75 -4.40
C ARG A 186 0.83 -7.37 -3.78
N TYR A 187 1.25 -6.42 -4.59
CA TYR A 187 0.87 -5.01 -4.44
C TYR A 187 -0.42 -4.76 -5.21
N ALA A 188 -1.44 -4.24 -4.54
CA ALA A 188 -2.65 -3.78 -5.21
C ALA A 188 -2.38 -2.53 -6.06
N GLY A 189 -1.33 -1.79 -5.75
CA GLY A 189 -1.03 -0.49 -6.31
C GLY A 189 -1.88 0.62 -5.68
N SER A 190 -1.82 1.80 -6.26
CA SER A 190 -2.70 2.90 -5.88
C SER A 190 -4.03 2.83 -6.65
N PRO A 191 -5.18 3.19 -6.03
CA PRO A 191 -6.48 3.21 -6.72
C PRO A 191 -6.59 4.35 -7.75
N ILE A 192 -5.77 5.39 -7.62
CA ILE A 192 -5.67 6.53 -8.53
C ILE A 192 -4.19 6.88 -8.75
N PRO A 193 -3.83 7.54 -9.85
CA PRO A 193 -2.46 8.00 -10.05
C PRO A 193 -2.07 9.05 -9.01
N MET A 194 -0.91 8.90 -8.42
CA MET A 194 -0.33 9.83 -7.44
C MET A 194 0.64 10.82 -8.11
N SER A 195 1.12 10.50 -9.32
CA SER A 195 2.03 11.33 -10.10
C SER A 195 1.82 11.15 -11.60
N PHE A 196 2.39 12.03 -12.43
CA PHE A 196 2.39 11.88 -13.89
C PHE A 196 3.24 10.69 -14.37
N ALA A 197 4.21 10.23 -13.58
CA ALA A 197 4.99 9.02 -13.88
C ALA A 197 4.10 7.77 -13.93
N GLU A 198 3.00 7.78 -13.17
CA GLU A 198 2.04 6.67 -13.07
C GLU A 198 0.91 6.73 -14.11
N LYS A 199 0.90 7.69 -15.02
CA LYS A 199 -0.22 7.91 -15.97
C LYS A 199 -0.56 6.67 -16.80
N HIS A 200 0.39 5.76 -16.99
CA HIS A 200 0.23 4.52 -17.74
C HIS A 200 -0.04 3.29 -16.86
N TYR A 201 -0.08 3.46 -15.53
CA TYR A 201 -0.44 2.37 -14.65
C TYR A 201 -1.93 2.07 -14.75
N HIS A 202 -2.25 0.82 -14.54
CA HIS A 202 -3.63 0.41 -14.36
C HIS A 202 -3.96 0.49 -12.86
N HIS A 203 -4.70 1.48 -12.48
CA HIS A 203 -5.08 1.74 -11.09
C HIS A 203 -6.30 0.91 -10.69
N GLY A 204 -6.34 0.44 -9.45
CA GLY A 204 -7.44 -0.40 -9.00
C GLY A 204 -7.22 -1.00 -7.62
N VAL A 205 -7.99 -2.03 -7.36
CA VAL A 205 -7.92 -2.84 -6.15
C VAL A 205 -7.78 -4.32 -6.51
N VAL A 206 -7.42 -5.15 -5.54
CA VAL A 206 -7.39 -6.61 -5.71
C VAL A 206 -8.52 -7.20 -4.88
N GLU A 207 -9.37 -7.98 -5.54
CA GLU A 207 -10.40 -8.79 -4.92
C GLU A 207 -9.86 -10.21 -4.75
N VAL A 208 -10.01 -10.77 -3.54
CA VAL A 208 -9.56 -12.12 -3.21
C VAL A 208 -10.73 -12.88 -2.59
N THR A 209 -11.06 -14.00 -3.19
CA THR A 209 -12.08 -14.92 -2.66
C THR A 209 -11.41 -16.03 -1.87
N PHE A 210 -11.90 -16.27 -0.65
CA PHE A 210 -11.45 -17.35 0.21
C PHE A 210 -12.53 -18.43 0.32
N ASP A 211 -12.12 -19.68 0.28
CA ASP A 211 -12.98 -20.85 0.54
C ASP A 211 -12.16 -21.98 1.15
N GLY A 212 -12.70 -22.63 2.18
CA GLY A 212 -12.10 -23.79 2.82
C GLY A 212 -10.67 -23.57 3.34
N GLY A 213 -10.31 -22.34 3.72
CA GLY A 213 -8.98 -22.03 4.22
C GLY A 213 -7.94 -21.71 3.12
N CYS A 214 -8.38 -21.50 1.88
CA CYS A 214 -7.51 -21.16 0.75
C CYS A 214 -8.02 -19.91 0.01
N ALA A 215 -7.11 -19.13 -0.59
CA ALA A 215 -7.48 -18.14 -1.59
C ALA A 215 -7.76 -18.86 -2.92
N VAL A 216 -9.01 -18.87 -3.36
CA VAL A 216 -9.46 -19.64 -4.54
C VAL A 216 -9.54 -18.79 -5.80
N ASP A 217 -9.70 -17.49 -5.67
CA ASP A 217 -9.70 -16.56 -6.79
C ASP A 217 -9.04 -15.22 -6.39
N ILE A 218 -8.28 -14.65 -7.31
CA ILE A 218 -7.58 -13.38 -7.12
C ILE A 218 -7.75 -12.54 -8.37
N MET A 219 -8.67 -11.59 -8.32
CA MET A 219 -9.00 -10.72 -9.44
C MET A 219 -8.52 -9.29 -9.18
N ARG A 220 -8.25 -8.61 -10.26
CA ARG A 220 -8.00 -7.17 -10.25
C ARG A 220 -9.24 -6.44 -10.72
N VAL A 221 -9.68 -5.46 -9.94
CA VAL A 221 -10.80 -4.59 -10.26
C VAL A 221 -10.27 -3.20 -10.53
N GLU A 222 -10.44 -2.70 -11.74
CA GLU A 222 -9.97 -1.37 -12.13
C GLU A 222 -10.84 -0.27 -11.52
N CYS A 223 -10.19 0.78 -11.02
CA CYS A 223 -10.85 2.02 -10.63
C CYS A 223 -10.88 2.97 -11.84
N PRO A 224 -12.06 3.43 -12.27
CA PRO A 224 -12.15 4.34 -13.40
C PRO A 224 -11.48 5.68 -13.07
N ARG A 225 -10.64 6.14 -14.00
CA ARG A 225 -9.98 7.44 -13.87
C ARG A 225 -10.98 8.55 -14.21
N LEU A 226 -11.33 9.37 -13.24
CA LEU A 226 -12.30 10.47 -13.42
C LEU A 226 -11.66 11.68 -14.13
N ILE A 227 -10.38 11.95 -13.87
CA ILE A 227 -9.64 13.08 -14.45
C ILE A 227 -8.45 12.53 -15.22
N PRO A 228 -8.38 12.76 -16.53
CA PRO A 228 -7.23 12.33 -17.33
C PRO A 228 -5.93 13.04 -16.93
N LEU A 229 -4.78 12.36 -17.11
CA LEU A 229 -3.46 12.94 -17.00
C LEU A 229 -2.84 13.08 -18.39
N MET A 230 -2.41 14.28 -18.75
CA MET A 230 -1.82 14.58 -20.04
C MET A 230 -0.44 15.24 -19.87
N SER A 231 0.53 14.80 -20.62
CA SER A 231 1.86 15.43 -20.66
C SER A 231 2.07 16.13 -21.98
N VAL A 232 2.60 17.34 -21.96
CA VAL A 232 2.90 18.15 -23.15
C VAL A 232 4.37 18.59 -23.10
N PRO A 233 5.17 18.18 -24.06
CA PRO A 233 4.94 17.13 -25.07
C PRO A 233 4.70 15.75 -24.43
N ASN A 234 4.09 14.83 -25.17
CA ASN A 234 3.88 13.45 -24.68
C ASN A 234 5.15 12.59 -24.77
N GLY A 235 6.29 13.19 -24.86
CA GLY A 235 7.61 12.54 -24.95
C GLY A 235 8.65 13.30 -24.15
N GLU A 236 9.80 13.51 -24.77
CA GLU A 236 10.90 14.30 -24.20
C GLU A 236 10.52 15.79 -24.10
N PRO A 237 11.15 16.54 -23.18
CA PRO A 237 10.99 17.99 -23.10
C PRO A 237 11.33 18.70 -24.42
N ALA A 238 10.62 19.78 -24.75
CA ALA A 238 10.86 20.58 -25.95
C ALA A 238 11.06 22.06 -25.60
N SER A 239 11.53 22.86 -26.58
CA SER A 239 11.72 24.30 -26.34
C SER A 239 10.39 25.01 -26.01
N PRO A 240 10.43 26.16 -25.33
CA PRO A 240 9.23 26.92 -24.96
C PRO A 240 8.31 27.20 -26.15
N GLU A 241 8.88 27.52 -27.33
CA GLU A 241 8.13 27.83 -28.54
C GLU A 241 7.33 26.63 -29.02
N ILE A 242 7.96 25.46 -29.11
CA ILE A 242 7.31 24.20 -29.52
C ILE A 242 6.22 23.83 -28.51
N VAL A 243 6.50 23.94 -27.22
CA VAL A 243 5.52 23.63 -26.16
C VAL A 243 4.30 24.53 -26.27
N LEU A 244 4.50 25.84 -26.50
CA LEU A 244 3.41 26.81 -26.70
C LEU A 244 2.56 26.52 -27.94
N GLU A 245 3.17 26.04 -29.04
CA GLU A 245 2.43 25.63 -30.22
C GLU A 245 1.55 24.41 -29.93
N ILE A 246 2.11 23.38 -29.29
CA ILE A 246 1.34 22.17 -28.92
C ILE A 246 0.19 22.53 -27.97
N LEU A 247 0.42 23.41 -26.98
CA LEU A 247 -0.61 23.84 -26.05
C LEU A 247 -1.78 24.56 -26.75
N LYS A 248 -1.51 25.35 -27.81
CA LYS A 248 -2.56 26.04 -28.59
C LYS A 248 -3.40 25.05 -29.42
N GLU A 249 -2.83 23.93 -29.81
CA GLU A 249 -3.48 22.93 -30.64
C GLU A 249 -4.17 21.82 -29.82
N LEU A 250 -4.11 21.90 -28.49
CA LEU A 250 -4.78 20.91 -27.64
C LEU A 250 -6.28 20.89 -27.95
N PRO A 251 -6.87 19.71 -28.19
CA PRO A 251 -8.30 19.60 -28.42
C PRO A 251 -9.09 20.00 -27.17
N VAL A 252 -10.19 20.70 -27.39
CA VAL A 252 -11.18 20.93 -26.33
C VAL A 252 -11.79 19.58 -25.97
N THR A 253 -11.56 19.12 -24.74
CA THR A 253 -12.08 17.83 -24.27
C THR A 253 -13.55 17.96 -23.91
N GLU A 254 -14.37 17.06 -24.43
CA GLU A 254 -15.73 16.86 -23.90
C GLU A 254 -15.59 16.05 -22.58
N GLY A 255 -15.91 16.65 -21.44
CA GLY A 255 -15.84 15.97 -20.13
C GLY A 255 -14.95 16.70 -19.12
N ALA A 256 -14.33 15.92 -18.22
CA ALA A 256 -13.44 16.49 -17.20
C ALA A 256 -12.14 17.02 -17.81
N GLU A 257 -11.80 18.24 -17.47
CA GLU A 257 -10.51 18.85 -17.86
C GLU A 257 -9.35 18.02 -17.30
N PRO A 258 -8.33 17.69 -18.14
CA PRO A 258 -7.19 16.90 -17.69
C PRO A 258 -6.26 17.71 -16.77
N TYR A 259 -5.59 17.03 -15.84
CA TYR A 259 -4.37 17.58 -15.26
C TYR A 259 -3.26 17.54 -16.31
N LEU A 260 -2.56 18.66 -16.43
CA LEU A 260 -1.55 18.86 -17.47
C LEU A 260 -0.14 18.96 -16.86
N GLU A 261 0.75 18.08 -17.30
CA GLU A 261 2.19 18.20 -17.09
C GLU A 261 2.81 18.88 -18.31
N VAL A 262 3.54 19.97 -18.11
CA VAL A 262 4.24 20.68 -19.20
C VAL A 262 5.73 20.47 -19.05
N LYS A 263 6.38 19.89 -20.08
CA LYS A 263 7.80 19.56 -20.09
C LYS A 263 8.56 20.53 -21.00
N VAL A 264 9.30 21.44 -20.39
CA VAL A 264 10.06 22.47 -21.11
C VAL A 264 11.53 22.20 -21.00
N LEU A 265 12.22 22.18 -22.15
CA LEU A 265 13.68 22.16 -22.23
C LEU A 265 14.17 23.61 -22.19
N LEU A 266 15.01 23.93 -21.22
CA LEU A 266 15.64 25.24 -21.07
C LEU A 266 17.13 25.12 -21.39
N ASP A 267 17.67 26.00 -22.21
CA ASP A 267 19.08 26.03 -22.58
C ASP A 267 19.96 26.55 -21.43
N GLU A 268 19.39 27.31 -20.50
CA GLU A 268 20.05 27.81 -19.31
C GLU A 268 19.25 27.46 -18.03
N PRO A 269 19.94 27.23 -16.87
CA PRO A 269 19.23 27.01 -15.62
C PRO A 269 18.37 28.23 -15.28
N CYS A 270 17.06 28.08 -15.39
CA CYS A 270 16.14 29.10 -14.90
C CYS A 270 16.16 29.08 -13.37
N LEU A 271 16.55 30.21 -12.76
CA LEU A 271 16.29 30.44 -11.34
C LEU A 271 14.77 30.64 -11.19
N LEU A 272 14.08 29.54 -10.96
CA LEU A 272 12.66 29.56 -10.58
C LEU A 272 12.55 30.28 -9.22
N TYR A 273 12.14 31.53 -9.25
CA TYR A 273 11.53 32.14 -8.10
C TYR A 273 10.18 31.44 -7.90
N THR A 274 10.13 30.48 -7.01
CA THR A 274 8.86 30.04 -6.45
C THR A 274 8.37 31.19 -5.59
N SER A 275 7.45 31.99 -6.12
CA SER A 275 6.65 32.86 -5.28
C SER A 275 5.77 31.94 -4.45
N ASP A 276 6.00 31.90 -3.15
CA ASP A 276 5.06 31.36 -2.18
C ASP A 276 3.74 32.14 -2.35
N ALA A 277 2.76 31.48 -2.96
CA ALA A 277 1.40 31.96 -3.03
C ALA A 277 0.50 31.04 -2.19
#